data_c9f6631059d04e2b571c26763bd9967c
#
_entry.id   c9f6631059d04e2b571c26763bd9967c
#
_cell.length_a   1.000
_cell.length_b   1.000
_cell.length_c   1.000
_cell.angle_alpha   90.00
_cell.angle_beta   90.00
_cell.angle_gamma   90.00
#
_symmetry.space_group_name_H-M   'P 1'
#
loop_
_entity.id
_entity.type
_entity.pdbx_description
1 polymer ?
#
loop_
_entity_poly.entity_id
_entity_poly.type
_entity_poly.pdbx_seq_one_letter_code
_entity_poly.pdbx_strand_id
1 'polypeptide(L)'
;GGMKRWLAFLPFLALAWALELRVTASLVVDLFPQAVVVERVTEPQGIVVVYQASQAEAVFRYHDLDLRRRGWVRVKYEVKKGEWKAEYRKGKAKAKLSVKDKKGRVEVRLKEGD
;
A
#
# COMPACT_ATOMS: atom_id res chain seq x y z
N GLY A 1 8.40 -40.09 3.95
CA GLY A 1 8.47 -39.34 4.83
C GLY A 1 7.74 -38.08 5.08
N GLY A 2 7.82 -37.70 6.31
CA GLY A 2 7.12 -36.52 6.73
C GLY A 2 7.62 -35.23 6.10
N MET A 3 8.82 -35.22 5.64
CA MET A 3 9.39 -34.04 5.06
C MET A 3 8.66 -33.53 3.86
N LYS A 4 8.02 -34.39 3.15
CA LYS A 4 7.38 -33.97 1.91
C LYS A 4 6.21 -33.07 2.12
N ARG A 5 5.58 -33.18 3.25
CA ARG A 5 4.38 -32.43 3.49
C ARG A 5 4.64 -30.95 3.68
N TRP A 6 5.66 -30.64 4.43
CA TRP A 6 5.89 -29.24 4.73
C TRP A 6 6.36 -28.46 3.50
N LEU A 7 6.82 -29.13 2.49
CA LEU A 7 7.18 -28.44 1.26
C LEU A 7 6.00 -27.76 0.63
N ALA A 8 4.83 -28.30 0.82
CA ALA A 8 3.63 -27.72 0.24
C ALA A 8 3.25 -26.42 0.91
N PHE A 9 3.76 -26.16 2.09
CA PHE A 9 3.43 -24.92 2.77
C PHE A 9 4.08 -23.71 2.14
N LEU A 10 5.27 -23.88 1.61
CA LEU A 10 6.03 -22.76 1.13
C LEU A 10 5.32 -21.95 0.06
N PRO A 11 4.85 -22.56 -1.01
CA PRO A 11 4.12 -21.78 -2.01
C PRO A 11 2.82 -21.21 -1.45
N PHE A 12 2.22 -21.91 -0.53
CA PHE A 12 1.02 -21.45 0.08
C PHE A 12 1.25 -20.17 0.86
N LEU A 13 2.32 -20.09 1.62
CA LEU A 13 2.67 -18.89 2.36
C LEU A 13 3.00 -17.74 1.42
N ALA A 14 3.71 -18.05 0.36
CA ALA A 14 4.06 -17.02 -0.62
C ALA A 14 2.81 -16.39 -1.22
N LEU A 15 1.80 -17.19 -1.49
CA LEU A 15 0.56 -16.67 -2.05
C LEU A 15 -0.15 -15.74 -1.09
N ALA A 16 -0.01 -15.98 0.21
CA ALA A 16 -0.66 -15.15 1.19
C ALA A 16 -0.16 -13.70 1.16
N TRP A 17 1.02 -13.48 0.58
CA TRP A 17 1.58 -12.14 0.52
C TRP A 17 1.26 -11.42 -0.78
N ALA A 18 0.82 -12.14 -1.78
CA ALA A 18 0.65 -11.58 -3.11
C ALA A 18 -0.72 -10.97 -3.27
N LEU A 19 -1.02 -9.99 -2.44
CA LEU A 19 -2.29 -9.27 -2.52
C LEU A 19 -2.03 -7.94 -3.21
N GLU A 20 -1.81 -8.03 -4.50
CA GLU A 20 -1.60 -6.83 -5.31
C GLU A 20 -2.89 -6.14 -5.62
N LEU A 21 -2.82 -4.83 -5.66
CA LEU A 21 -3.93 -3.99 -6.00
C LEU A 21 -3.52 -3.13 -7.18
N ARG A 22 -4.20 -3.32 -8.31
CA ARG A 22 -3.93 -2.50 -9.49
C ARG A 22 -4.81 -1.27 -9.43
N VAL A 23 -4.20 -0.14 -9.09
CA VAL A 23 -4.93 1.13 -9.00
C VAL A 23 -5.18 1.68 -10.39
N THR A 24 -4.13 1.70 -11.21
CA THR A 24 -4.19 2.07 -12.62
C THR A 24 -3.26 1.13 -13.37
N ALA A 25 -3.13 1.30 -14.67
CA ALA A 25 -2.22 0.49 -15.46
C ALA A 25 -0.77 0.64 -14.98
N SER A 26 -0.40 1.83 -14.52
CA SER A 26 0.96 2.13 -14.08
C SER A 26 1.15 1.98 -12.59
N LEU A 27 0.10 2.10 -11.81
CA LEU A 27 0.19 2.17 -10.35
C LEU A 27 -0.38 0.89 -9.74
N VAL A 28 0.53 0.04 -9.29
CA VAL A 28 0.21 -1.22 -8.65
C VAL A 28 0.87 -1.22 -7.28
N VAL A 29 0.17 -1.66 -6.27
CA VAL A 29 0.69 -1.69 -4.90
C VAL A 29 0.29 -2.99 -4.24
N ASP A 30 1.02 -3.36 -3.17
CA ASP A 30 0.62 -4.46 -2.31
C ASP A 30 -0.18 -3.92 -1.15
N LEU A 31 -1.22 -4.64 -0.75
CA LEU A 31 -1.94 -4.28 0.46
C LEU A 31 -1.07 -4.54 1.68
N PHE A 32 -1.26 -3.70 2.71
CA PHE A 32 -0.54 -3.86 3.97
C PHE A 32 -0.97 -5.18 4.61
N PRO A 33 -0.03 -6.10 4.85
CA PRO A 33 -0.41 -7.47 5.22
C PRO A 33 -0.76 -7.67 6.68
N GLN A 34 -0.45 -6.70 7.54
CA GLN A 34 -0.61 -6.87 8.97
C GLN A 34 -1.88 -6.26 9.53
N ALA A 35 -2.82 -5.93 8.66
CA ALA A 35 -4.07 -5.36 9.09
C ALA A 35 -5.21 -5.80 8.18
N VAL A 36 -6.40 -5.80 8.74
CA VAL A 36 -7.61 -6.14 7.97
C VAL A 36 -8.06 -4.91 7.21
N VAL A 37 -8.43 -5.10 5.94
CA VAL A 37 -9.04 -4.04 5.14
C VAL A 37 -10.52 -4.01 5.50
N VAL A 38 -10.97 -2.88 6.03
CA VAL A 38 -12.38 -2.75 6.43
C VAL A 38 -13.19 -1.97 5.41
N GLU A 39 -12.53 -1.24 4.51
CA GLU A 39 -13.22 -0.49 3.49
C GLU A 39 -12.30 -0.29 2.29
N ARG A 40 -12.88 -0.31 1.09
CA ARG A 40 -12.13 -0.15 -0.14
C ARG A 40 -13.03 0.53 -1.16
N VAL A 41 -12.61 1.69 -1.63
CA VAL A 41 -13.38 2.49 -2.57
C VAL A 41 -12.52 2.79 -3.79
N THR A 42 -12.99 2.38 -4.97
CA THR A 42 -12.29 2.67 -6.21
C THR A 42 -12.70 4.04 -6.73
N GLU A 43 -11.71 4.83 -7.15
CA GLU A 43 -11.92 6.14 -7.74
C GLU A 43 -11.37 6.12 -9.17
N PRO A 44 -11.69 7.13 -10.01
CA PRO A 44 -11.28 7.08 -11.42
C PRO A 44 -9.78 6.89 -11.64
N GLN A 45 -8.94 7.52 -10.85
CA GLN A 45 -7.50 7.39 -11.00
C GLN A 45 -6.85 6.96 -9.70
N GLY A 46 -7.62 6.34 -8.82
CA GLY A 46 -7.07 6.04 -7.51
C GLY A 46 -7.92 5.07 -6.72
N ILE A 47 -7.56 4.97 -5.44
CA ILE A 47 -8.27 4.09 -4.53
C ILE A 47 -8.13 4.61 -3.12
N VAL A 48 -9.14 4.36 -2.30
CA VAL A 48 -9.08 4.58 -0.87
C VAL A 48 -9.21 3.22 -0.20
N VAL A 49 -8.26 2.89 0.67
CA VAL A 49 -8.28 1.66 1.45
C VAL A 49 -8.23 2.05 2.91
N VAL A 50 -9.11 1.49 3.70
CA VAL A 50 -9.11 1.73 5.14
C VAL A 50 -8.74 0.44 5.84
N TYR A 51 -7.67 0.50 6.61
CA TYR A 51 -7.19 -0.64 7.40
C TYR A 51 -7.65 -0.49 8.84
N GLN A 52 -7.92 -1.62 9.48
CA GLN A 52 -8.10 -1.64 10.93
C GLN A 52 -6.71 -1.75 11.54
N ALA A 53 -6.15 -0.61 11.90
CA ALA A 53 -4.78 -0.51 12.38
C ALA A 53 -4.65 0.73 13.24
N SER A 54 -3.67 0.72 14.15
CA SER A 54 -3.45 1.85 15.05
C SER A 54 -2.16 2.61 14.76
N GLN A 55 -1.35 2.16 13.81
CA GLN A 55 -0.07 2.78 13.53
C GLN A 55 0.02 3.26 12.10
N ALA A 56 -0.47 4.46 11.88
CA ALA A 56 -0.51 5.04 10.55
C ALA A 56 0.89 5.19 9.95
N GLU A 57 1.88 5.50 10.76
CA GLU A 57 3.24 5.65 10.25
C GLU A 57 3.77 4.34 9.66
N ALA A 58 3.49 3.21 10.33
CA ALA A 58 3.94 1.92 9.83
C ALA A 58 3.26 1.58 8.49
N VAL A 59 1.98 1.91 8.38
CA VAL A 59 1.24 1.72 7.14
C VAL A 59 1.83 2.59 6.03
N PHE A 60 2.13 3.85 6.35
CA PHE A 60 2.75 4.73 5.38
C PHE A 60 4.09 4.18 4.90
N ARG A 61 4.94 3.76 5.83
CA ARG A 61 6.26 3.25 5.47
C ARG A 61 6.16 2.03 4.56
N TYR A 62 5.20 1.17 4.83
CA TYR A 62 5.02 -0.02 4.01
C TYR A 62 4.70 0.38 2.56
N HIS A 63 3.72 1.26 2.39
CA HIS A 63 3.33 1.66 1.04
C HIS A 63 4.40 2.50 0.35
N ASP A 64 5.10 3.33 1.10
CA ASP A 64 6.20 4.12 0.56
C ASP A 64 7.31 3.21 0.02
N LEU A 65 7.73 2.23 0.82
CA LEU A 65 8.76 1.30 0.40
C LEU A 65 8.32 0.47 -0.79
N ASP A 66 7.07 0.04 -0.79
CA ASP A 66 6.53 -0.75 -1.89
C ASP A 66 6.58 0.03 -3.20
N LEU A 67 6.13 1.27 -3.18
CA LEU A 67 6.18 2.13 -4.37
C LEU A 67 7.61 2.31 -4.86
N ARG A 68 8.52 2.57 -3.94
CA ARG A 68 9.91 2.81 -4.31
C ARG A 68 10.57 1.56 -4.87
N ARG A 69 10.24 0.39 -4.34
CA ARG A 69 10.74 -0.87 -4.91
C ARG A 69 10.23 -1.08 -6.32
N ARG A 70 9.05 -0.57 -6.62
CA ARG A 70 8.45 -0.72 -7.94
C ARG A 70 8.93 0.36 -8.92
N GLY A 71 9.91 1.17 -8.51
CA GLY A 71 10.52 2.15 -9.40
C GLY A 71 9.99 3.56 -9.28
N TRP A 72 9.05 3.79 -8.36
CA TRP A 72 8.58 5.15 -8.12
C TRP A 72 9.61 5.91 -7.30
N VAL A 73 9.93 7.13 -7.72
CA VAL A 73 10.88 7.99 -7.03
C VAL A 73 10.10 9.00 -6.21
N ARG A 74 10.36 9.02 -4.90
CA ARG A 74 9.66 9.98 -4.05
C ARG A 74 10.26 11.36 -4.24
N VAL A 75 9.44 12.32 -4.62
CA VAL A 75 9.88 13.69 -4.91
C VAL A 75 9.38 14.70 -3.89
N LYS A 76 8.42 14.31 -3.05
CA LYS A 76 7.90 15.19 -2.02
C LYS A 76 7.41 14.35 -0.86
N TYR A 77 7.62 14.84 0.36
CA TYR A 77 7.20 14.16 1.56
C TYR A 77 6.89 15.18 2.64
N GLU A 78 5.74 15.01 3.28
CA GLU A 78 5.27 15.95 4.28
C GLU A 78 4.48 15.22 5.34
N VAL A 79 4.69 15.58 6.61
CA VAL A 79 3.95 14.99 7.73
C VAL A 79 3.32 16.14 8.51
N LYS A 80 2.01 16.08 8.71
CA LYS A 80 1.27 17.04 9.51
C LYS A 80 0.24 16.29 10.33
N LYS A 81 0.23 16.53 11.63
CA LYS A 81 -0.81 16.05 12.56
C LYS A 81 -1.58 14.81 12.09
N GLY A 82 -0.93 13.67 12.19
CA GLY A 82 -1.61 12.40 11.88
C GLY A 82 -1.83 12.14 10.42
N GLU A 83 -1.19 12.90 9.55
CA GLU A 83 -1.30 12.68 8.11
C GLU A 83 0.08 12.67 7.47
N TRP A 84 0.35 11.63 6.70
CA TRP A 84 1.60 11.45 5.95
C TRP A 84 1.26 11.55 4.48
N LYS A 85 1.93 12.46 3.77
CA LYS A 85 1.70 12.67 2.34
C LYS A 85 3.01 12.57 1.59
N ALA A 86 2.98 11.91 0.45
CA ALA A 86 4.15 11.81 -0.41
C ALA A 86 3.74 11.85 -1.87
N GLU A 87 4.64 12.36 -2.70
CA GLU A 87 4.44 12.39 -4.14
C GLU A 87 5.58 11.67 -4.80
N TYR A 88 5.28 11.01 -5.91
CA TYR A 88 6.22 10.13 -6.59
C TYR A 88 6.17 10.35 -8.08
N ARG A 89 7.28 10.00 -8.73
CA ARG A 89 7.35 10.02 -10.19
C ARG A 89 7.94 8.73 -10.71
N LYS A 90 7.43 8.29 -11.85
CA LYS A 90 7.97 7.15 -12.55
C LYS A 90 7.80 7.42 -14.04
N GLY A 91 8.91 7.76 -14.73
CA GLY A 91 8.82 8.23 -16.09
C GLY A 91 7.98 9.49 -16.16
N LYS A 92 6.92 9.48 -16.94
CA LYS A 92 6.02 10.62 -17.05
C LYS A 92 4.86 10.53 -16.08
N ALA A 93 4.74 9.44 -15.36
CA ALA A 93 3.62 9.24 -14.44
C ALA A 93 3.91 9.89 -13.10
N LYS A 94 2.85 10.36 -12.47
CA LYS A 94 2.90 10.94 -11.13
C LYS A 94 1.92 10.19 -10.24
N ALA A 95 2.28 10.02 -8.98
CA ALA A 95 1.40 9.37 -8.02
C ALA A 95 1.45 10.09 -6.69
N LYS A 96 0.36 10.03 -5.96
CA LYS A 96 0.25 10.60 -4.62
C LYS A 96 -0.20 9.55 -3.64
N LEU A 97 0.42 9.55 -2.48
CA LEU A 97 0.07 8.68 -1.37
C LEU A 97 -0.27 9.56 -0.17
N SER A 98 -1.42 9.31 0.43
CA SER A 98 -1.84 9.99 1.64
C SER A 98 -2.28 8.95 2.64
N VAL A 99 -1.77 9.04 3.88
CA VAL A 99 -2.12 8.11 4.95
C VAL A 99 -2.56 8.94 6.14
N LYS A 100 -3.79 8.70 6.61
CA LYS A 100 -4.38 9.42 7.73
C LYS A 100 -4.67 8.50 8.89
N ASP A 101 -4.32 8.96 10.08
CA ASP A 101 -4.67 8.28 11.31
C ASP A 101 -6.09 8.66 11.69
N LYS A 102 -6.96 7.65 11.78
CA LYS A 102 -8.36 7.84 12.11
C LYS A 102 -8.75 7.13 13.39
N LYS A 103 -7.84 7.08 14.37
CA LYS A 103 -8.09 6.50 15.69
C LYS A 103 -8.65 5.07 15.61
N GLY A 104 -7.75 4.14 15.46
CA GLY A 104 -8.11 2.73 15.32
C GLY A 104 -8.29 2.29 13.89
N ARG A 105 -8.29 3.24 12.97
CA ARG A 105 -8.31 2.96 11.54
C ARG A 105 -7.30 3.84 10.85
N VAL A 106 -6.77 3.35 9.74
CA VAL A 106 -5.81 4.09 8.94
C VAL A 106 -6.35 4.16 7.52
N GLU A 107 -6.57 5.37 7.04
CA GLU A 107 -7.08 5.59 5.71
C GLU A 107 -5.92 5.86 4.76
N VAL A 108 -5.82 5.08 3.72
CA VAL A 108 -4.78 5.20 2.70
C VAL A 108 -5.43 5.62 1.40
N ARG A 109 -4.95 6.68 0.81
CA ARG A 109 -5.41 7.12 -0.51
C ARG A 109 -4.24 7.11 -1.46
N LEU A 110 -4.41 6.43 -2.58
CA LEU A 110 -3.44 6.38 -3.66
C LEU A 110 -4.09 6.89 -4.93
N LYS A 111 -3.40 7.76 -5.62
CA LYS A 111 -3.94 8.39 -6.81
C LYS A 111 -2.83 8.60 -7.82
N GLU A 112 -3.12 8.36 -9.09
CA GLU A 112 -2.21 8.69 -10.18
C GLU A 112 -2.65 10.01 -10.80
N GLY A 113 -1.66 10.86 -11.15
CA GLY A 113 -1.93 12.15 -11.73
C GLY A 113 -1.86 13.27 -10.72
N ASP A 114 -2.29 14.42 -11.11
CA ASP A 114 -2.21 15.63 -10.27
C ASP A 114 -3.36 15.78 -9.31
#